data_68e83e0f01e35477bceb8bb7ca8e92a6
#
_entry.id   68e83e0f01e35477bceb8bb7ca8e92a6
#
_cell.length_a   1.000
_cell.length_b   1.000
_cell.length_c   1.000
_cell.angle_alpha   90.00
_cell.angle_beta   90.00
_cell.angle_gamma   90.00
#
_symmetry.space_group_name_H-M   'P 1'
#
loop_
_entity.id
_entity.type
_entity.pdbx_description
1 polymer ?
#
loop_
_entity_poly.entity_id
_entity_poly.type
_entity_poly.pdbx_seq_one_letter_code
_entity_poly.pdbx_strand_id
1 'polypeptide(L)' 'MAVQYTYWKEPDGMYLGFLNEYPDRWTQGKDLAELEYMLGDLLDLIKSGD' A
#
# COMPACT_ATOMS: atom_id res chain seq x y z
N MET A 1 -9.34 0.99 -6.22
CA MET A 1 -9.28 1.49 -4.84
C MET A 1 -9.61 2.98 -4.84
N ALA A 2 -10.53 3.39 -3.98
CA ALA A 2 -11.03 4.77 -3.98
C ALA A 2 -10.29 5.67 -2.98
N VAL A 3 -9.13 5.28 -2.53
CA VAL A 3 -8.32 6.07 -1.60
C VAL A 3 -7.02 6.46 -2.27
N GLN A 4 -6.43 7.52 -1.78
CA GLN A 4 -5.18 8.00 -2.34
C GLN A 4 -4.01 7.35 -1.62
N TYR A 5 -2.98 7.04 -2.38
CA TYR A 5 -1.78 6.41 -1.82
C TYR A 5 -0.55 6.94 -2.54
N THR A 6 0.60 6.77 -1.88
CA THR A 6 1.89 7.19 -2.39
C THR A 6 2.74 5.94 -2.59
N TYR A 7 3.50 5.88 -3.68
CA TYR A 7 4.34 4.72 -3.93
C TYR A 7 5.63 5.16 -4.64
N TRP A 8 6.61 4.26 -4.58
CA TRP A 8 7.87 4.44 -5.32
C TRP A 8 8.47 3.07 -5.59
N LYS A 9 9.38 3.03 -6.55
CA LYS A 9 10.07 1.80 -6.93
C LYS A 9 11.46 1.80 -6.34
N GLU A 10 11.80 0.71 -5.64
CA GLU A 10 13.11 0.55 -5.04
C GLU A 10 14.11 0.07 -6.09
N PRO A 11 15.43 0.25 -5.84
CA PRO A 11 16.47 -0.21 -6.78
C PRO A 11 16.41 -1.71 -7.08
N ASP A 12 15.89 -2.51 -6.17
CA ASP A 12 15.78 -3.95 -6.35
C ASP A 12 14.56 -4.34 -7.18
N GLY A 13 13.77 -3.35 -7.63
CA GLY A 13 12.60 -3.60 -8.45
C GLY A 13 11.30 -3.72 -7.69
N MET A 14 11.35 -3.77 -6.36
CA MET A 14 10.14 -3.83 -5.54
C MET A 14 9.47 -2.47 -5.47
N TYR A 15 8.16 -2.49 -5.36
CA TYR A 15 7.37 -1.28 -5.14
C TYR A 15 7.01 -1.19 -3.66
N LEU A 16 7.14 0.02 -3.12
CA LEU A 16 6.75 0.31 -1.75
C LEU A 16 5.69 1.41 -1.77
N GLY A 17 4.80 1.38 -0.80
CA GLY A 17 3.77 2.41 -0.77
C GLY A 17 3.03 2.44 0.55
N PHE A 18 2.30 3.52 0.74
CA PHE A 18 1.48 3.69 1.93
C PHE A 18 0.22 4.45 1.55
N LEU A 19 -0.82 4.24 2.36
CA LEU A 19 -2.06 5.01 2.24
C LEU A 19 -1.81 6.40 2.80
N ASN A 20 -2.21 7.44 2.07
CA ASN A 20 -1.90 8.81 2.47
C ASN A 20 -2.46 9.18 3.84
N GLU A 21 -3.58 8.57 4.21
CA GLU A 21 -4.18 8.83 5.53
C GLU A 21 -3.51 8.04 6.66
N TYR A 22 -2.65 7.08 6.32
CA TYR A 22 -1.98 6.23 7.30
C TYR A 22 -0.50 6.09 6.94
N PRO A 23 0.25 7.21 6.98
CA PRO A 23 1.63 7.21 6.47
C PRO A 23 2.61 6.36 7.28
N ASP A 24 2.23 5.96 8.47
CA ASP A 24 3.04 5.07 9.29
C ASP A 24 2.82 3.59 8.96
N ARG A 25 1.91 3.30 8.03
CA ARG A 25 1.58 1.92 7.65
C ARG A 25 1.83 1.75 6.16
N TRP A 26 2.90 1.06 5.81
CA TRP A 26 3.25 0.87 4.41
C TRP A 26 3.49 -0.60 4.13
N THR A 27 3.45 -0.94 2.85
CA THR A 27 3.60 -2.32 2.41
C THR A 27 4.39 -2.34 1.11
N GLN A 28 4.57 -3.53 0.54
CA GLN A 28 5.36 -3.68 -0.67
C GLN A 28 4.72 -4.69 -1.60
N GLY A 29 5.11 -4.64 -2.86
CA GLY A 29 4.69 -5.58 -3.87
C GLY A 29 5.75 -5.71 -4.94
N LYS A 30 5.73 -6.83 -5.67
CA LYS A 30 6.69 -7.07 -6.73
C LYS A 30 6.37 -6.30 -8.00
N ASP A 31 5.12 -5.85 -8.12
CA ASP A 31 4.69 -4.98 -9.20
C ASP A 31 3.59 -4.08 -8.67
N LEU A 32 3.15 -3.14 -9.52
CA LEU A 32 2.18 -2.15 -9.07
C LEU A 32 0.83 -2.78 -8.74
N ALA A 33 0.41 -3.77 -9.53
CA ALA A 33 -0.85 -4.45 -9.28
C ALA A 33 -0.86 -5.14 -7.91
N GLU A 34 0.24 -5.80 -7.56
CA GLU A 34 0.36 -6.44 -6.26
C GLU A 34 0.38 -5.41 -5.15
N LEU A 35 1.09 -4.29 -5.35
CA LEU A 35 1.12 -3.25 -4.35
C LEU A 35 -0.28 -2.71 -4.08
N GLU A 36 -1.06 -2.47 -5.14
CA GLU A 36 -2.43 -1.98 -4.97
C GLU A 36 -3.29 -2.98 -4.22
N TYR A 37 -3.11 -4.26 -4.51
CA TYR A 37 -3.83 -5.31 -3.80
C TYR A 37 -3.48 -5.29 -2.31
N MET A 38 -2.19 -5.18 -2.00
CA MET A 38 -1.73 -5.17 -0.61
C MET A 38 -2.20 -3.93 0.13
N LEU A 39 -2.24 -2.79 -0.55
CA LEU A 39 -2.75 -1.56 0.06
C LEU A 39 -4.25 -1.67 0.37
N GLY A 40 -5.01 -2.29 -0.53
CA GLY A 40 -6.43 -2.53 -0.29
C GLY A 40 -6.66 -3.44 0.89
N ASP A 41 -5.84 -4.49 1.00
CA ASP A 41 -5.92 -5.41 2.12
C ASP A 41 -5.58 -4.70 3.44
N LEU A 42 -4.55 -3.86 3.41
CA LEU A 42 -4.16 -3.07 4.56
C LEU A 42 -5.28 -2.14 5.01
N LEU A 43 -5.94 -1.49 4.06
CA LEU A 43 -7.07 -0.62 4.37
C LEU A 43 -8.20 -1.38 5.04
N ASP A 44 -8.50 -2.58 4.54
CA ASP A 44 -9.54 -3.42 5.13
C ASP A 44 -9.19 -3.79 6.57
N LEU A 45 -7.92 -4.12 6.83
CA LEU A 45 -7.48 -4.43 8.17
C LEU A 45 -7.60 -3.23 9.11
N ILE A 46 -7.25 -2.06 8.63
CA ILE A 46 -7.36 -0.84 9.44
C ILE A 46 -8.82 -0.58 9.80
N LYS A 47 -9.72 -0.71 8.82
CA LYS A 47 -11.13 -0.43 9.04
C LYS A 47 -11.80 -1.46 9.93
N SER A 48 -11.41 -2.71 9.82
CA SER A 48 -12.03 -3.76 10.62
C SER A 48 -11.36 -3.95 11.97
N GLY A 49 -10.26 -3.26 12.22
CA GLY A 49 -9.53 -3.36 13.48
C GLY A 49 -10.14 -2.58 14.62
N ASP A 50 -11.19 -1.88 14.35
CA ASP A 50 -11.92 -1.11 15.38
C ASP A 50 -12.86 -2.03 16.19
#